data_758268e2df5ddfa4d32a1b730d710587
#
_entry.id   758268e2df5ddfa4d32a1b730d710587
#
_cell.length_a   1.000
_cell.length_b   1.000
_cell.length_c   1.000
_cell.angle_alpha   90.00
_cell.angle_beta   90.00
_cell.angle_gamma   90.00
#
_symmetry.space_group_name_H-M   'P 1'
#
loop_
_entity.id
_entity.type
_entity.pdbx_description
1 polymer ?
#
loop_
_entity_poly.entity_id
_entity_poly.type
_entity_poly.pdbx_seq_one_letter_code
_entity_poly.pdbx_strand_id
1 'polypeptide(L)'
;LVEAGETISAYGLPRFKSARDLSITLIEGSPRLLSALPEKISAAARSRLTSLGIHVETDARVANITSDSVNTADGRTFPARIALWAAGIQGPDVLKTLDLPLNRAGQIEVSGLLQTSDPAVLAMGDCSSAPWKEGRSVPARAQAAHQQADYLYKRLSQQLRGLPQDDKPYHYEDQGSLISLGQSAGVGSLMGKLAGRGLFVSGTLARLMYMSLHLMHHQAILGFWRTGALALGRLLMRRSRPRVKLH
;
A
#
# COMPACT_ATOMS: atom_id res chain seq x y z
N LEU A 1 -4.37 8.03 -12.61
CA LEU A 1 -4.36 8.24 -14.08
C LEU A 1 -5.77 8.43 -14.63
N VAL A 2 -6.75 7.58 -14.34
CA VAL A 2 -8.15 7.74 -14.80
C VAL A 2 -8.71 9.08 -14.33
N GLU A 3 -8.61 9.39 -13.05
CA GLU A 3 -9.06 10.68 -12.50
C GLU A 3 -8.33 11.88 -13.09
N ALA A 4 -7.05 11.74 -13.39
CA ALA A 4 -6.30 12.78 -14.10
C ALA A 4 -6.83 12.99 -15.52
N GLY A 5 -7.13 11.92 -16.26
CA GLY A 5 -7.73 11.98 -17.59
C GLY A 5 -9.12 12.62 -17.59
N GLU A 6 -9.97 12.27 -16.62
CA GLU A 6 -11.30 12.91 -16.42
C GLU A 6 -11.15 14.41 -16.10
N THR A 7 -10.16 14.74 -15.26
CA THR A 7 -9.85 16.13 -14.90
C THR A 7 -9.44 16.94 -16.14
N ILE A 8 -8.49 16.44 -16.92
CA ILE A 8 -8.03 17.09 -18.17
C ILE A 8 -9.20 17.28 -19.14
N SER A 9 -10.08 16.28 -19.28
CA SER A 9 -11.29 16.37 -20.10
C SER A 9 -12.28 17.45 -19.61
N ALA A 10 -12.42 17.60 -18.28
CA ALA A 10 -13.36 18.54 -17.67
C ALA A 10 -12.90 20.01 -17.77
N TYR A 11 -11.59 20.26 -17.83
CA TYR A 11 -11.01 21.61 -17.85
C TYR A 11 -10.62 22.12 -19.23
N GLY A 12 -11.12 21.43 -20.27
CA GLY A 12 -11.21 22.11 -21.55
C GLY A 12 -9.93 22.12 -22.37
N LEU A 13 -9.19 21.03 -22.42
CA LEU A 13 -8.50 20.77 -23.67
C LEU A 13 -9.57 20.29 -24.68
N PRO A 14 -10.11 21.17 -25.55
CA PRO A 14 -11.34 20.86 -26.31
C PRO A 14 -11.19 19.68 -27.29
N ARG A 15 -9.96 19.25 -27.54
CA ARG A 15 -9.63 18.12 -28.40
C ARG A 15 -9.32 16.84 -27.62
N PHE A 16 -9.10 16.90 -26.31
CA PHE A 16 -8.77 15.72 -25.48
C PHE A 16 -10.04 15.06 -24.94
N LYS A 17 -10.24 13.79 -25.25
CA LYS A 17 -11.29 12.94 -24.68
C LYS A 17 -10.63 11.77 -23.99
N SER A 18 -10.69 11.71 -22.65
CA SER A 18 -9.98 10.71 -21.85
C SER A 18 -10.27 9.26 -22.30
N ALA A 19 -11.52 8.95 -22.62
CA ALA A 19 -11.91 7.62 -23.09
C ALA A 19 -11.34 7.24 -24.46
N ARG A 20 -10.95 8.21 -25.28
CA ARG A 20 -10.40 7.97 -26.63
C ARG A 20 -8.87 8.11 -26.66
N ASP A 21 -8.36 9.11 -25.95
CA ASP A 21 -6.98 9.58 -26.13
C ASP A 21 -6.05 9.08 -25.00
N LEU A 22 -6.61 8.43 -23.96
CA LEU A 22 -5.86 7.82 -22.86
C LEU A 22 -6.12 6.31 -22.83
N SER A 23 -5.12 5.53 -23.17
CA SER A 23 -5.12 4.08 -22.98
C SER A 23 -4.28 3.75 -21.75
N ILE A 24 -4.84 3.01 -20.80
CA ILE A 24 -4.15 2.58 -19.58
C ILE A 24 -4.10 1.06 -19.58
N THR A 25 -2.89 0.51 -19.48
CA THR A 25 -2.67 -0.93 -19.32
C THR A 25 -2.00 -1.19 -17.98
N LEU A 26 -2.58 -2.07 -17.19
CA LEU A 26 -1.99 -2.59 -15.97
C LEU A 26 -1.39 -3.96 -16.28
N ILE A 27 -0.07 -4.08 -16.07
CA ILE A 27 0.69 -5.30 -16.33
C ILE A 27 1.06 -5.93 -14.99
N GLU A 28 0.66 -7.19 -14.79
CA GLU A 28 0.91 -7.98 -13.58
C GLU A 28 1.64 -9.27 -13.95
N GLY A 29 2.75 -9.54 -13.27
CA GLY A 29 3.56 -10.74 -13.51
C GLY A 29 2.94 -12.04 -12.98
N SER A 30 1.98 -11.93 -12.05
CA SER A 30 1.28 -13.08 -11.46
C SER A 30 0.08 -13.50 -12.31
N PRO A 31 -0.43 -14.74 -12.17
CA PRO A 31 -1.62 -15.21 -12.90
C PRO A 31 -2.90 -14.42 -12.59
N ARG A 32 -2.92 -13.66 -11.53
CA ARG A 32 -4.06 -12.83 -11.13
C ARG A 32 -3.63 -11.60 -10.36
N LEU A 33 -4.43 -10.55 -10.42
CA LEU A 33 -4.23 -9.35 -9.61
C LEU A 33 -4.32 -9.72 -8.12
N LEU A 34 -3.50 -9.03 -7.29
CA LEU A 34 -3.56 -9.18 -5.84
C LEU A 34 -3.43 -10.64 -5.39
N SER A 35 -2.47 -11.37 -5.94
CA SER A 35 -2.28 -12.82 -5.75
C SER A 35 -2.19 -13.25 -4.28
N ALA A 36 -1.74 -12.35 -3.38
CA ALA A 36 -1.70 -12.56 -1.94
C ALA A 36 -3.07 -12.49 -1.24
N LEU A 37 -4.14 -12.07 -1.95
CA LEU A 37 -5.49 -11.94 -1.40
C LEU A 37 -6.42 -13.03 -1.95
N PRO A 38 -7.59 -13.28 -1.32
CA PRO A 38 -8.55 -14.24 -1.83
C PRO A 38 -8.99 -13.95 -3.26
N GLU A 39 -9.28 -15.00 -4.03
CA GLU A 39 -9.62 -14.92 -5.45
C GLU A 39 -10.80 -14.01 -5.76
N LYS A 40 -11.82 -13.99 -4.89
CA LYS A 40 -12.97 -13.09 -5.00
C LYS A 40 -12.57 -11.61 -5.04
N ILE A 41 -11.51 -11.23 -4.30
CA ILE A 41 -10.99 -9.87 -4.29
C ILE A 41 -10.28 -9.57 -5.61
N SER A 42 -9.49 -10.51 -6.09
CA SER A 42 -8.80 -10.41 -7.38
C SER A 42 -9.80 -10.21 -8.53
N ALA A 43 -10.85 -11.04 -8.58
CA ALA A 43 -11.90 -10.95 -9.59
C ALA A 43 -12.66 -9.62 -9.53
N ALA A 44 -13.03 -9.16 -8.33
CA ALA A 44 -13.71 -7.88 -8.15
C ALA A 44 -12.82 -6.69 -8.55
N ALA A 45 -11.52 -6.73 -8.23
CA ALA A 45 -10.56 -5.72 -8.64
C ALA A 45 -10.42 -5.68 -10.17
N ARG A 46 -10.27 -6.83 -10.81
CA ARG A 46 -10.20 -6.93 -12.28
C ARG A 46 -11.45 -6.35 -12.94
N SER A 47 -12.63 -6.80 -12.51
CA SER A 47 -13.91 -6.31 -13.02
C SER A 47 -14.03 -4.79 -12.90
N ARG A 48 -13.65 -4.24 -11.74
CA ARG A 48 -13.68 -2.80 -11.52
C ARG A 48 -12.70 -2.04 -12.41
N LEU A 49 -11.46 -2.50 -12.54
CA LEU A 49 -10.48 -1.86 -13.39
C LEU A 49 -10.92 -1.88 -14.86
N THR A 50 -11.44 -3.01 -15.34
CA THR A 50 -11.99 -3.14 -16.70
C THR A 50 -13.18 -2.19 -16.92
N SER A 51 -14.07 -2.04 -15.93
CA SER A 51 -15.20 -1.09 -16.00
C SER A 51 -14.76 0.38 -16.06
N LEU A 52 -13.54 0.68 -15.65
CA LEU A 52 -12.90 1.99 -15.77
C LEU A 52 -12.13 2.17 -17.10
N GLY A 53 -12.22 1.20 -18.02
CA GLY A 53 -11.51 1.23 -19.30
C GLY A 53 -10.03 0.88 -19.19
N ILE A 54 -9.59 0.25 -18.10
CA ILE A 54 -8.20 -0.19 -17.93
C ILE A 54 -8.04 -1.59 -18.51
N HIS A 55 -7.07 -1.77 -19.40
CA HIS A 55 -6.66 -3.08 -19.88
C HIS A 55 -5.83 -3.78 -18.80
N VAL A 56 -6.19 -5.02 -18.44
CA VAL A 56 -5.51 -5.78 -17.38
C VAL A 56 -4.86 -7.02 -17.99
N GLU A 57 -3.53 -7.02 -18.01
CA GLU A 57 -2.69 -8.10 -18.50
C GLU A 57 -2.07 -8.83 -17.30
N THR A 58 -2.35 -10.11 -17.16
CA THR A 58 -1.77 -11.00 -16.16
C THR A 58 -0.82 -12.01 -16.80
N ASP A 59 -0.07 -12.76 -16.00
CA ASP A 59 1.03 -13.62 -16.48
C ASP A 59 2.02 -12.87 -17.38
N ALA A 60 2.22 -11.58 -17.12
CA ALA A 60 2.97 -10.65 -17.95
C ALA A 60 4.18 -10.11 -17.15
N ARG A 61 5.20 -10.95 -16.97
CA ARG A 61 6.41 -10.52 -16.27
C ARG A 61 7.20 -9.55 -17.13
N VAL A 62 7.32 -8.30 -16.70
CA VAL A 62 8.11 -7.29 -17.39
C VAL A 62 9.59 -7.68 -17.36
N ALA A 63 10.21 -7.66 -18.53
CA ALA A 63 11.63 -7.94 -18.73
C ALA A 63 12.42 -6.66 -18.98
N ASN A 64 11.84 -5.69 -19.72
CA ASN A 64 12.51 -4.45 -20.08
C ASN A 64 11.50 -3.32 -20.32
N ILE A 65 11.92 -2.09 -20.03
CA ILE A 65 11.19 -0.85 -20.32
C ILE A 65 12.08 0.04 -21.19
N THR A 66 11.55 0.47 -22.33
CA THR A 66 12.21 1.41 -23.23
C THR A 66 11.55 2.80 -23.14
N SER A 67 11.98 3.74 -23.96
CA SER A 67 11.38 5.08 -24.04
C SER A 67 9.94 5.09 -24.58
N ASP A 68 9.51 4.02 -25.26
CA ASP A 68 8.24 3.95 -25.99
C ASP A 68 7.46 2.64 -25.79
N SER A 69 8.01 1.69 -25.04
CA SER A 69 7.37 0.39 -24.81
C SER A 69 7.73 -0.28 -23.48
N VAL A 70 6.88 -1.18 -23.04
CA VAL A 70 7.12 -2.16 -21.98
C VAL A 70 7.13 -3.55 -22.60
N ASN A 71 8.22 -4.30 -22.42
CA ASN A 71 8.39 -5.63 -22.98
C ASN A 71 8.36 -6.69 -21.88
N THR A 72 7.67 -7.79 -22.12
CA THR A 72 7.56 -8.89 -21.16
C THR A 72 8.47 -10.07 -21.54
N ALA A 73 8.74 -10.93 -20.58
CA ALA A 73 9.63 -12.07 -20.75
C ALA A 73 9.08 -13.12 -21.74
N ASP A 74 7.78 -13.13 -21.99
CA ASP A 74 7.10 -13.99 -22.96
C ASP A 74 7.03 -13.38 -24.38
N GLY A 75 7.69 -12.22 -24.58
CA GLY A 75 7.82 -11.56 -25.89
C GLY A 75 6.68 -10.61 -26.26
N ARG A 76 5.69 -10.37 -25.38
CA ARG A 76 4.67 -9.34 -25.62
C ARG A 76 5.29 -7.95 -25.49
N THR A 77 4.84 -7.02 -26.33
CA THR A 77 5.26 -5.62 -26.34
C THR A 77 4.04 -4.72 -26.19
N PHE A 78 4.09 -3.82 -25.23
CA PHE A 78 3.04 -2.85 -24.94
C PHE A 78 3.56 -1.45 -25.24
N PRO A 79 3.08 -0.76 -26.29
CA PRO A 79 3.44 0.63 -26.55
C PRO A 79 3.05 1.53 -25.37
N ALA A 80 3.97 2.34 -24.87
CA ALA A 80 3.74 3.21 -23.72
C ALA A 80 4.58 4.47 -23.82
N ARG A 81 3.93 5.64 -23.67
CA ARG A 81 4.61 6.93 -23.56
C ARG A 81 4.98 7.26 -22.11
N ILE A 82 4.26 6.67 -21.17
CA ILE A 82 4.50 6.82 -19.73
C ILE A 82 4.41 5.42 -19.14
N ALA A 83 5.50 4.97 -18.51
CA ALA A 83 5.52 3.75 -17.71
C ALA A 83 5.65 4.12 -16.23
N LEU A 84 4.73 3.62 -15.40
CA LEU A 84 4.78 3.77 -13.94
C LEU A 84 5.15 2.43 -13.33
N TRP A 85 6.36 2.35 -12.78
CA TRP A 85 6.82 1.17 -12.07
C TRP A 85 6.35 1.22 -10.61
N ALA A 86 5.45 0.32 -10.25
CA ALA A 86 4.90 0.20 -8.90
C ALA A 86 4.94 -1.25 -8.39
N ALA A 87 5.91 -2.04 -8.88
CA ALA A 87 6.03 -3.45 -8.58
C ALA A 87 6.97 -3.69 -7.39
N GLY A 88 6.37 -3.89 -6.22
CA GLY A 88 7.09 -4.31 -5.02
C GLY A 88 7.74 -3.18 -4.23
N ILE A 89 8.33 -3.57 -3.11
CA ILE A 89 9.08 -2.71 -2.20
C ILE A 89 10.51 -3.25 -2.15
N GLN A 90 11.47 -2.35 -2.24
CA GLN A 90 12.89 -2.64 -2.09
C GLN A 90 13.48 -1.71 -1.06
N GLY A 91 14.38 -2.22 -0.23
CA GLY A 91 15.16 -1.39 0.67
C GLY A 91 16.02 -0.38 -0.11
N PRO A 92 16.14 0.87 0.35
CA PRO A 92 16.98 1.87 -0.31
C PRO A 92 18.46 1.47 -0.27
N ASP A 93 19.21 1.90 -1.29
CA ASP A 93 20.63 1.50 -1.44
C ASP A 93 21.51 1.89 -0.26
N VAL A 94 21.18 2.94 0.48
CA VAL A 94 21.89 3.33 1.70
C VAL A 94 21.95 2.20 2.73
N LEU A 95 21.00 1.29 2.77
CA LEU A 95 21.03 0.15 3.71
C LEU A 95 22.20 -0.80 3.44
N LYS A 96 22.68 -0.86 2.19
CA LYS A 96 23.83 -1.68 1.81
C LYS A 96 25.15 -1.15 2.40
N THR A 97 25.19 0.11 2.86
CA THR A 97 26.38 0.74 3.45
C THR A 97 26.48 0.58 4.96
N LEU A 98 25.45 -0.02 5.60
CA LEU A 98 25.37 -0.11 7.06
C LEU A 98 26.06 -1.35 7.63
N ASP A 99 26.61 -2.24 6.81
CA ASP A 99 27.24 -3.52 7.22
C ASP A 99 26.29 -4.39 8.08
N LEU A 100 25.01 -4.36 7.76
CA LEU A 100 23.96 -5.16 8.41
C LEU A 100 23.43 -6.22 7.45
N PRO A 101 23.05 -7.41 7.93
CA PRO A 101 22.42 -8.44 7.11
C PRO A 101 21.14 -7.93 6.43
N LEU A 102 21.05 -8.13 5.10
CA LEU A 102 19.91 -7.76 4.29
C LEU A 102 19.29 -8.99 3.64
N ASN A 103 17.97 -9.01 3.55
CA ASN A 103 17.27 -10.00 2.76
C ASN A 103 17.37 -9.72 1.25
N ARG A 104 16.78 -10.59 0.40
CA ARG A 104 16.79 -10.44 -1.06
C ARG A 104 16.11 -9.15 -1.57
N ALA A 105 15.23 -8.55 -0.78
CA ALA A 105 14.58 -7.27 -1.09
C ALA A 105 15.38 -6.06 -0.56
N GLY A 106 16.57 -6.26 -0.03
CA GLY A 106 17.41 -5.19 0.53
C GLY A 106 16.91 -4.64 1.87
N GLN A 107 16.02 -5.35 2.57
CA GLN A 107 15.54 -4.97 3.89
C GLN A 107 16.45 -5.53 4.97
N ILE A 108 16.68 -4.78 6.05
CA ILE A 108 17.51 -5.20 7.19
C ILE A 108 16.81 -6.38 7.92
N GLU A 109 17.52 -7.48 8.09
CA GLU A 109 17.04 -8.61 8.87
C GLU A 109 17.07 -8.26 10.36
N VAL A 110 15.93 -8.48 11.04
CA VAL A 110 15.80 -8.20 12.48
C VAL A 110 15.29 -9.43 13.23
N SER A 111 15.63 -9.46 14.52
CA SER A 111 15.11 -10.45 15.46
C SER A 111 13.62 -10.23 15.77
N GLY A 112 13.02 -11.14 16.55
CA GLY A 112 11.68 -10.94 17.11
C GLY A 112 11.56 -9.71 18.02
N LEU A 113 12.67 -9.11 18.46
CA LEU A 113 12.70 -7.89 19.23
C LEU A 113 12.91 -6.63 18.37
N LEU A 114 12.83 -6.76 17.05
CA LEU A 114 13.12 -5.72 16.04
C LEU A 114 14.57 -5.20 16.12
N GLN A 115 15.48 -6.01 16.64
CA GLN A 115 16.90 -5.71 16.81
C GLN A 115 17.69 -6.30 15.66
N THR A 116 18.62 -5.56 15.12
CA THR A 116 19.54 -6.02 14.05
C THR A 116 20.63 -6.93 14.62
N SER A 117 21.63 -7.29 13.80
CA SER A 117 22.84 -7.97 14.27
C SER A 117 23.68 -7.09 15.21
N ASP A 118 23.56 -5.75 15.11
CA ASP A 118 24.11 -4.82 16.09
C ASP A 118 23.06 -4.57 17.18
N PRO A 119 23.33 -4.92 18.45
CA PRO A 119 22.40 -4.70 19.56
C PRO A 119 21.99 -3.25 19.80
N ALA A 120 22.80 -2.28 19.37
CA ALA A 120 22.51 -0.85 19.49
C ALA A 120 21.56 -0.34 18.38
N VAL A 121 21.33 -1.14 17.33
CA VAL A 121 20.55 -0.74 16.16
C VAL A 121 19.24 -1.51 16.09
N LEU A 122 18.14 -0.79 16.01
CA LEU A 122 16.78 -1.30 15.81
C LEU A 122 16.31 -0.90 14.42
N ALA A 123 15.53 -1.78 13.75
CA ALA A 123 14.92 -1.43 12.47
C ALA A 123 13.44 -1.80 12.45
N MET A 124 12.62 -0.95 11.85
CA MET A 124 11.17 -1.13 11.75
C MET A 124 10.61 -0.60 10.42
N GLY A 125 9.37 -0.96 10.12
CA GLY A 125 8.67 -0.52 8.91
C GLY A 125 9.17 -1.22 7.66
N ASP A 126 9.02 -0.56 6.51
CA ASP A 126 9.28 -1.15 5.19
C ASP A 126 10.76 -1.46 4.93
N CYS A 127 11.68 -0.85 5.68
CA CYS A 127 13.12 -1.13 5.60
C CYS A 127 13.56 -2.35 6.41
N SER A 128 12.68 -2.96 7.21
CA SER A 128 12.98 -4.11 8.06
C SER A 128 12.27 -5.38 7.63
N SER A 129 12.92 -6.52 7.86
CA SER A 129 12.40 -7.86 7.63
C SER A 129 12.27 -8.58 8.98
N ALA A 130 11.15 -8.37 9.65
CA ALA A 130 10.86 -9.03 10.93
C ALA A 130 10.25 -10.42 10.73
N PRO A 131 10.59 -11.41 11.57
CA PRO A 131 10.03 -12.75 11.44
C PRO A 131 8.53 -12.79 11.71
N TRP A 132 7.81 -13.63 10.97
CA TRP A 132 6.38 -13.87 11.12
C TRP A 132 6.08 -15.37 11.07
N LYS A 133 4.89 -15.74 10.61
CA LYS A 133 4.40 -17.12 10.52
C LYS A 133 5.08 -17.92 9.40
N GLU A 134 5.27 -19.20 9.63
CA GLU A 134 5.67 -20.15 8.57
C GLU A 134 6.94 -19.75 7.81
N GLY A 135 7.92 -19.15 8.50
CA GLY A 135 9.17 -18.70 7.88
C GLY A 135 9.03 -17.49 6.95
N ARG A 136 7.87 -16.87 6.92
CA ARG A 136 7.65 -15.59 6.19
C ARG A 136 8.02 -14.41 7.07
N SER A 137 8.33 -13.29 6.42
CA SER A 137 8.51 -12.01 7.09
C SER A 137 7.18 -11.26 7.19
N VAL A 138 7.10 -10.36 8.18
CA VAL A 138 6.00 -9.40 8.31
C VAL A 138 5.88 -8.60 7.02
N PRO A 139 4.69 -8.49 6.41
CA PRO A 139 4.54 -7.74 5.17
C PRO A 139 4.79 -6.25 5.40
N ALA A 140 5.51 -5.62 4.46
CA ALA A 140 5.75 -4.17 4.46
C ALA A 140 4.44 -3.42 4.20
N ARG A 141 3.83 -2.93 5.26
CA ARG A 141 2.54 -2.25 5.28
C ARG A 141 2.49 -1.24 6.42
N ALA A 142 1.74 -0.17 6.24
CA ALA A 142 1.55 0.86 7.26
C ALA A 142 1.08 0.32 8.62
N GLN A 143 0.18 -0.67 8.62
CA GLN A 143 -0.27 -1.31 9.87
C GLN A 143 0.85 -2.08 10.59
N ALA A 144 1.77 -2.70 9.85
CA ALA A 144 2.91 -3.38 10.44
C ALA A 144 3.88 -2.38 11.06
N ALA A 145 4.21 -1.32 10.30
CA ALA A 145 5.07 -0.24 10.78
C ALA A 145 4.52 0.42 12.05
N HIS A 146 3.19 0.65 12.12
CA HIS A 146 2.53 1.21 13.29
C HIS A 146 2.65 0.30 14.52
N GLN A 147 2.35 -0.98 14.36
CA GLN A 147 2.47 -1.96 15.47
C GLN A 147 3.92 -2.14 15.93
N GLN A 148 4.89 -2.08 15.00
CA GLN A 148 6.31 -2.11 15.35
C GLN A 148 6.73 -0.85 16.10
N ALA A 149 6.25 0.32 15.70
CA ALA A 149 6.52 1.57 16.39
C ALA A 149 5.97 1.56 17.82
N ASP A 150 4.73 1.09 18.01
CA ASP A 150 4.12 0.95 19.33
C ASP A 150 4.90 -0.03 20.24
N TYR A 151 5.37 -1.14 19.67
CA TYR A 151 6.19 -2.10 20.38
C TYR A 151 7.53 -1.49 20.82
N LEU A 152 8.25 -0.85 19.89
CA LEU A 152 9.53 -0.20 20.19
C LEU A 152 9.37 0.98 21.17
N TYR A 153 8.30 1.77 21.04
CA TYR A 153 8.03 2.87 21.96
C TYR A 153 7.88 2.37 23.41
N LYS A 154 7.12 1.29 23.62
CA LYS A 154 6.95 0.70 24.95
C LYS A 154 8.29 0.19 25.51
N ARG A 155 9.03 -0.55 24.70
CA ARG A 155 10.31 -1.16 25.08
C ARG A 155 11.36 -0.08 25.43
N LEU A 156 11.55 0.90 24.54
CA LEU A 156 12.50 1.99 24.76
C LEU A 156 12.09 2.90 25.93
N SER A 157 10.80 3.15 26.13
CA SER A 157 10.30 3.92 27.27
C SER A 157 10.58 3.21 28.59
N GLN A 158 10.46 1.89 28.65
CA GLN A 158 10.83 1.10 29.83
C GLN A 158 12.34 1.16 30.09
N GLN A 159 13.15 1.00 29.03
CA GLN A 159 14.61 1.07 29.13
C GLN A 159 15.08 2.43 29.65
N LEU A 160 14.55 3.53 29.13
CA LEU A 160 14.91 4.89 29.55
C LEU A 160 14.51 5.19 31.01
N ARG A 161 13.51 4.50 31.52
CA ARG A 161 13.06 4.63 32.94
C ARG A 161 13.78 3.66 33.86
N GLY A 162 14.72 2.86 33.39
CA GLY A 162 15.40 1.83 34.17
C GLY A 162 14.50 0.69 34.63
N LEU A 163 13.35 0.50 33.97
CA LEU A 163 12.40 -0.57 34.26
C LEU A 163 12.83 -1.89 33.57
N PRO A 164 12.47 -3.05 34.14
CA PRO A 164 12.69 -4.34 33.49
C PRO A 164 12.05 -4.34 32.10
N GLN A 165 12.83 -4.78 31.12
CA GLN A 165 12.31 -4.94 29.77
C GLN A 165 11.53 -6.26 29.66
N ASP A 166 10.41 -6.23 28.96
CA ASP A 166 9.70 -7.44 28.54
C ASP A 166 10.41 -8.03 27.32
N ASP A 167 10.95 -9.23 27.46
CA ASP A 167 11.62 -9.96 26.38
C ASP A 167 10.65 -10.68 25.43
N LYS A 168 9.36 -10.36 25.52
CA LYS A 168 8.36 -10.90 24.59
C LYS A 168 8.62 -10.36 23.18
N PRO A 169 8.68 -11.26 22.20
CA PRO A 169 8.86 -10.85 20.82
C PRO A 169 7.66 -10.04 20.31
N TYR A 170 7.95 -9.16 19.37
CA TYR A 170 6.93 -8.47 18.59
C TYR A 170 6.01 -9.47 17.89
N HIS A 171 4.72 -9.24 18.00
CA HIS A 171 3.70 -10.05 17.36
C HIS A 171 2.88 -9.20 16.37
N TYR A 172 2.96 -9.54 15.09
CA TYR A 172 2.17 -8.88 14.07
C TYR A 172 0.75 -9.46 13.99
N GLU A 173 -0.25 -8.61 14.17
CA GLU A 173 -1.66 -8.94 13.93
C GLU A 173 -2.09 -8.39 12.56
N ASP A 174 -2.38 -9.27 11.61
CA ASP A 174 -2.93 -8.87 10.32
C ASP A 174 -4.40 -8.46 10.48
N GLN A 175 -4.67 -7.17 10.31
CA GLN A 175 -6.02 -6.61 10.40
C GLN A 175 -6.76 -6.67 9.05
N GLY A 176 -6.13 -7.28 8.04
CA GLY A 176 -6.66 -7.38 6.70
C GLY A 176 -6.08 -6.35 5.73
N SER A 177 -6.65 -6.31 4.54
CA SER A 177 -6.21 -5.42 3.46
C SER A 177 -7.40 -4.74 2.82
N LEU A 178 -7.34 -3.41 2.75
CA LEU A 178 -8.31 -2.58 2.05
C LEU A 178 -7.60 -1.87 0.89
N ILE A 179 -8.15 -2.01 -0.30
CA ILE A 179 -7.60 -1.44 -1.52
C ILE A 179 -8.61 -0.44 -2.08
N SER A 180 -8.17 0.78 -2.31
CA SER A 180 -8.96 1.79 -3.00
C SER A 180 -8.80 1.64 -4.50
N LEU A 181 -9.92 1.53 -5.21
CA LEU A 181 -9.99 1.47 -6.68
C LEU A 181 -10.69 2.73 -7.21
N GLY A 182 -10.10 3.89 -6.95
CA GLY A 182 -10.64 5.19 -7.32
C GLY A 182 -11.63 5.77 -6.31
N GLN A 183 -12.28 6.90 -6.67
CA GLN A 183 -13.12 7.66 -5.76
C GLN A 183 -14.42 6.96 -5.35
N SER A 184 -14.91 6.02 -6.12
CA SER A 184 -16.24 5.41 -5.95
C SER A 184 -16.24 3.97 -5.44
N ALA A 185 -15.09 3.30 -5.40
CA ALA A 185 -15.04 1.90 -5.00
C ALA A 185 -13.78 1.54 -4.20
N GLY A 186 -13.96 0.68 -3.23
CA GLY A 186 -12.90 -0.03 -2.54
C GLY A 186 -13.20 -1.52 -2.55
N VAL A 187 -12.17 -2.34 -2.48
CA VAL A 187 -12.27 -3.80 -2.35
C VAL A 187 -11.31 -4.23 -1.27
N GLY A 188 -11.75 -5.12 -0.40
CA GLY A 188 -10.85 -5.58 0.64
C GLY A 188 -11.38 -6.77 1.44
N SER A 189 -10.50 -7.29 2.28
CA SER A 189 -10.83 -8.30 3.27
C SER A 189 -10.46 -7.77 4.64
N LEU A 190 -11.41 -7.82 5.57
CA LEU A 190 -11.13 -7.63 6.99
C LEU A 190 -10.75 -8.97 7.59
N MET A 191 -9.57 -9.01 8.21
CA MET A 191 -9.14 -10.10 9.07
C MET A 191 -9.04 -9.56 10.49
N GLY A 192 -9.51 -10.29 11.48
CA GLY A 192 -9.41 -9.89 12.88
C GLY A 192 -10.45 -10.57 13.77
N LYS A 193 -10.38 -10.29 15.08
CA LYS A 193 -11.23 -10.93 16.12
C LYS A 193 -12.73 -10.78 15.88
N LEU A 194 -13.17 -9.77 15.12
CA LEU A 194 -14.57 -9.51 14.80
C LEU A 194 -15.11 -10.27 13.59
N ALA A 195 -14.25 -10.81 12.72
CA ALA A 195 -14.67 -11.40 11.44
C ALA A 195 -14.43 -12.90 11.29
N GLY A 196 -13.76 -13.56 12.23
CA GLY A 196 -13.50 -15.02 12.32
C GLY A 196 -12.99 -15.72 11.03
N ARG A 197 -13.59 -15.40 9.91
CA ARG A 197 -13.19 -15.74 8.52
C ARG A 197 -13.30 -14.46 7.71
N GLY A 198 -12.23 -14.06 7.02
CA GLY A 198 -12.10 -12.79 6.30
C GLY A 198 -13.40 -12.32 5.64
N LEU A 199 -13.94 -11.19 6.12
CA LEU A 199 -15.14 -10.58 5.56
C LEU A 199 -14.79 -9.83 4.29
N PHE A 200 -15.36 -10.25 3.17
CA PHE A 200 -15.27 -9.52 1.90
C PHE A 200 -16.10 -8.24 1.97
N VAL A 201 -15.47 -7.11 1.73
CA VAL A 201 -16.10 -5.79 1.74
C VAL A 201 -15.83 -5.09 0.41
N SER A 202 -16.87 -4.53 -0.20
CA SER A 202 -16.79 -3.80 -1.46
C SER A 202 -17.65 -2.54 -1.47
N GLY A 203 -17.42 -1.67 -2.45
CA GLY A 203 -18.23 -0.47 -2.67
C GLY A 203 -18.01 0.64 -1.63
N THR A 204 -19.08 1.34 -1.28
CA THR A 204 -19.04 2.50 -0.36
C THR A 204 -18.62 2.14 1.06
N LEU A 205 -18.97 0.93 1.53
CA LEU A 205 -18.57 0.46 2.85
C LEU A 205 -17.05 0.25 2.93
N ALA A 206 -16.45 -0.44 1.95
CA ALA A 206 -15.00 -0.60 1.88
C ALA A 206 -14.27 0.75 1.84
N ARG A 207 -14.85 1.73 1.14
CA ARG A 207 -14.34 3.09 1.09
C ARG A 207 -14.40 3.80 2.45
N LEU A 208 -15.52 3.72 3.16
CA LEU A 208 -15.66 4.31 4.50
C LEU A 208 -14.66 3.69 5.47
N MET A 209 -14.46 2.38 5.40
CA MET A 209 -13.49 1.66 6.21
C MET A 209 -12.05 2.05 5.85
N TYR A 210 -11.74 2.22 4.58
CA TYR A 210 -10.43 2.75 4.14
C TYR A 210 -10.19 4.16 4.69
N MET A 211 -11.20 5.02 4.64
CA MET A 211 -11.11 6.37 5.20
C MET A 211 -10.95 6.36 6.71
N SER A 212 -11.66 5.48 7.44
CA SER A 212 -11.55 5.37 8.89
C SER A 212 -10.16 4.87 9.31
N LEU A 213 -9.60 3.90 8.59
CA LEU A 213 -8.23 3.42 8.81
C LEU A 213 -7.22 4.56 8.63
N HIS A 214 -7.39 5.35 7.57
CA HIS A 214 -6.54 6.50 7.30
C HIS A 214 -6.64 7.58 8.40
N LEU A 215 -7.85 7.84 8.91
CA LEU A 215 -8.06 8.76 10.03
C LEU A 215 -7.45 8.23 11.34
N MET A 216 -7.49 6.92 11.56
CA MET A 216 -6.87 6.30 12.74
C MET A 216 -5.35 6.52 12.77
N HIS A 217 -4.67 6.43 11.62
CA HIS A 217 -3.24 6.79 11.55
C HIS A 217 -2.98 8.27 11.82
N HIS A 218 -3.86 9.17 11.35
CA HIS A 218 -3.76 10.59 11.67
C HIS A 218 -3.99 10.86 13.16
N GLN A 219 -4.92 10.13 13.79
CA GLN A 219 -5.22 10.24 15.20
C GLN A 219 -4.00 9.90 16.09
N ALA A 220 -3.22 8.90 15.70
CA ALA A 220 -2.00 8.51 16.41
C ALA A 220 -0.94 9.64 16.44
N ILE A 221 -0.92 10.50 15.40
CA ILE A 221 0.05 11.59 15.26
C ILE A 221 -0.53 12.92 15.78
N LEU A 222 -1.77 13.24 15.41
CA LEU A 222 -2.39 14.55 15.64
C LEU A 222 -3.27 14.61 16.90
N GLY A 223 -3.62 13.45 17.47
CA GLY A 223 -4.59 13.32 18.52
C GLY A 223 -6.05 13.46 18.04
N PHE A 224 -6.99 13.15 18.92
CA PHE A 224 -8.42 13.02 18.60
C PHE A 224 -9.04 14.29 18.03
N TRP A 225 -8.84 15.44 18.68
CA TRP A 225 -9.50 16.69 18.30
C TRP A 225 -9.04 17.24 16.96
N ARG A 226 -7.74 17.21 16.69
CA ARG A 226 -7.19 17.68 15.40
C ARG A 226 -7.60 16.75 14.25
N THR A 227 -7.64 15.45 14.50
CA THR A 227 -8.11 14.48 13.50
C THR A 227 -9.60 14.66 13.21
N GLY A 228 -10.42 14.92 14.22
CA GLY A 228 -11.83 15.25 14.06
C GLY A 228 -12.05 16.52 13.22
N ALA A 229 -11.31 17.58 13.49
CA ALA A 229 -11.35 18.81 12.71
C ALA A 229 -10.92 18.58 11.26
N LEU A 230 -9.87 17.77 11.03
CA LEU A 230 -9.42 17.39 9.69
C LEU A 230 -10.49 16.59 8.93
N ALA A 231 -11.15 15.64 9.61
CA ALA A 231 -12.22 14.83 9.01
C ALA A 231 -13.41 15.69 8.61
N LEU A 232 -13.83 16.60 9.49
CA LEU A 232 -14.92 17.56 9.23
C LEU A 232 -14.57 18.50 8.08
N GLY A 233 -13.35 19.07 8.08
CA GLY A 233 -12.86 19.91 6.99
C GLY A 233 -12.88 19.18 5.65
N ARG A 234 -12.41 17.92 5.60
CA ARG A 234 -12.47 17.09 4.39
C ARG A 234 -13.91 16.83 3.92
N LEU A 235 -14.84 16.63 4.85
CA LEU A 235 -16.25 16.41 4.53
C LEU A 235 -16.89 17.66 3.92
N LEU A 236 -16.65 18.84 4.51
CA LEU A 236 -17.16 20.13 4.03
C LEU A 236 -16.56 20.51 2.67
N MET A 237 -15.24 20.36 2.53
CA MET A 237 -14.53 20.66 1.26
C MET A 237 -14.90 19.71 0.13
N ARG A 238 -15.50 18.56 0.42
CA ARG A 238 -15.90 17.58 -0.60
C ARG A 238 -17.01 18.08 -1.52
N ARG A 239 -17.87 18.97 -1.02
CA ARG A 239 -18.94 19.62 -1.79
C ARG A 239 -18.47 20.83 -2.60
N SER A 240 -17.34 21.44 -2.20
CA SER A 240 -16.80 22.65 -2.79
C SER A 240 -15.49 22.45 -3.56
N ARG A 241 -15.03 21.21 -3.73
CA ARG A 241 -13.80 20.95 -4.49
C ARG A 241 -13.98 21.36 -5.95
N PRO A 242 -13.22 22.34 -6.43
CA PRO A 242 -13.02 22.46 -7.86
C PRO A 242 -12.42 21.14 -8.36
N ARG A 243 -12.82 20.70 -9.54
CA ARG A 243 -12.32 19.44 -10.13
C ARG A 243 -10.81 19.49 -10.40
N VAL A 244 -10.20 20.69 -10.35
CA VAL A 244 -8.75 20.93 -10.41
C VAL A 244 -8.30 21.80 -9.25
N LYS A 245 -7.16 21.49 -8.65
CA LYS A 245 -6.42 22.45 -7.82
C LYS A 245 -5.68 23.40 -8.78
N LEU A 246 -6.13 24.64 -8.86
CA LEU A 246 -5.32 25.70 -9.40
C LEU A 246 -4.25 26.03 -8.35
N HIS A 247 -2.99 25.79 -8.67
CA HIS A 247 -1.83 26.31 -7.97
C HIS A 247 -1.27 27.46 -8.76
#